data_1a4f799fc4c99062b7d2b72528aeeeab
#
_entry.id   1a4f799fc4c99062b7d2b72528aeeeab
#
_cell.length_a   1.000
_cell.length_b   1.000
_cell.length_c   1.000
_cell.angle_alpha   90.00
_cell.angle_beta   90.00
_cell.angle_gamma   90.00
#
_symmetry.space_group_name_H-M   'P 1'
#
loop_
_entity.id
_entity.type
_entity.pdbx_description
1 polymer ?
#
loop_
_entity_poly.entity_id
_entity_poly.type
_entity_poly.pdbx_seq_one_letter_code
_entity_poly.pdbx_strand_id
1 'polypeptide(L)'
;MRCDLPFCTVLVVTHLWFACDFGVAQPAAPEVRLLFSTSQDVQNPWGRLHFGATPMQKIRDCDPPGFTLACCLPRADGSWDVYGQAFSRDAAPEADTRAKNTWKLVHATTRDGTTFDNLETVYAGATGPWTDHLGLAYNPDTREFLALKLLMDDNGFGYRAFFSANGRDWTAYADKPLFYDGDSLGLFWSPVSKRFVCTNKTLQPYLKHIQDHGGTHPQNNNDQLRDRRVLAIRSSVDGRQWEPAESLMDVWNRLGSYRALPAELMLTPDADDPPDLEHYRGVGFWYHDRSYMVVLNYAASALTPRKHAPQLDTEWWVSRNGLKWERPYRDINAVGDSFPGVVCITHNPLLIDGMILFHTGNQLLGIPQDRISFVGSRANAEFSTAPFAMPKADLQLNAAVPAPERPFAKQQAYVMVGILDDQGTVVPGFEPDKCVLQIVDQIDLPLRWGDRSARELSGRTIRLRFYLRSANIYAVTSGTRGVHAG
;
A
#
# COMPACT_ATOMS: atom_id res chain seq x y z
N MET A 1 53.21 43.45 -43.54
CA MET A 1 51.80 43.59 -42.99
C MET A 1 51.56 42.43 -42.07
N ARG A 2 51.59 42.63 -40.77
CA ARG A 2 51.26 41.63 -39.75
C ARG A 2 49.76 41.83 -39.39
N CYS A 3 48.98 40.83 -39.51
CA CYS A 3 47.60 40.79 -39.00
C CYS A 3 47.59 40.09 -37.62
N ASP A 4 47.31 40.87 -36.59
CA ASP A 4 47.07 40.39 -35.23
C ASP A 4 45.63 39.91 -35.14
N LEU A 5 45.43 38.65 -34.73
CA LEU A 5 44.11 38.06 -34.37
C LEU A 5 43.98 38.13 -32.84
N PRO A 6 42.83 38.55 -32.30
CA PRO A 6 42.61 38.56 -30.86
C PRO A 6 42.27 37.15 -30.34
N PHE A 7 42.93 36.76 -29.28
CA PHE A 7 42.59 35.56 -28.48
C PHE A 7 41.23 35.72 -27.83
N CYS A 8 40.30 34.85 -28.20
CA CYS A 8 39.01 34.68 -27.51
C CYS A 8 39.21 33.74 -26.32
N THR A 9 39.23 34.27 -25.11
CA THR A 9 39.28 33.49 -23.87
C THR A 9 37.92 32.86 -23.66
N VAL A 10 37.78 31.54 -23.86
CA VAL A 10 36.58 30.78 -23.52
C VAL A 10 36.63 30.51 -22.02
N LEU A 11 35.73 31.17 -21.30
CA LEU A 11 35.51 30.92 -19.87
C LEU A 11 34.71 29.59 -19.76
N VAL A 12 35.38 28.49 -19.43
CA VAL A 12 34.72 27.23 -19.08
C VAL A 12 34.21 27.33 -17.66
N VAL A 13 32.91 27.63 -17.53
CA VAL A 13 32.22 27.55 -16.24
C VAL A 13 31.95 26.07 -15.99
N THR A 14 32.79 25.45 -15.21
CA THR A 14 32.52 24.10 -14.66
C THR A 14 31.43 24.22 -13.62
N HIS A 15 30.21 23.85 -14.02
CA HIS A 15 29.12 23.58 -13.08
C HIS A 15 29.48 22.31 -12.29
N LEU A 16 29.92 22.48 -11.07
CA LEU A 16 29.98 21.40 -10.09
C LEU A 16 28.55 21.00 -9.75
N TRP A 17 28.06 19.95 -10.43
CA TRP A 17 26.87 19.26 -10.02
C TRP A 17 27.17 18.52 -8.72
N PHE A 18 26.69 19.05 -7.60
CA PHE A 18 26.55 18.24 -6.40
C PHE A 18 25.43 17.23 -6.72
N ALA A 19 25.81 16.06 -7.21
CA ALA A 19 24.95 14.91 -7.19
C ALA A 19 24.69 14.58 -5.72
N CYS A 20 23.55 14.97 -5.18
CA CYS A 20 23.05 14.37 -3.95
C CYS A 20 22.86 12.88 -4.27
N ASP A 21 23.81 12.08 -3.83
CA ASP A 21 23.67 10.63 -3.83
C ASP A 21 22.51 10.29 -2.88
N PHE A 22 21.31 10.14 -3.45
CA PHE A 22 20.21 9.44 -2.79
C PHE A 22 20.56 7.95 -2.74
N GLY A 23 21.63 7.65 -2.00
CA GLY A 23 21.93 6.30 -1.58
C GLY A 23 20.85 5.91 -0.57
N VAL A 24 19.70 5.46 -1.06
CA VAL A 24 18.76 4.73 -0.24
C VAL A 24 19.48 3.46 0.20
N ALA A 25 20.18 3.54 1.32
CA ALA A 25 20.67 2.38 2.01
C ALA A 25 19.42 1.66 2.55
N GLN A 26 18.78 0.88 1.69
CA GLN A 26 17.89 -0.15 2.22
C GLN A 26 18.73 -0.97 3.21
N PRO A 27 18.26 -1.15 4.46
CA PRO A 27 18.90 -2.10 5.35
C PRO A 27 19.05 -3.40 4.55
N ALA A 28 20.21 -4.06 4.65
CA ALA A 28 20.46 -5.28 3.92
C ALA A 28 19.25 -6.19 4.15
N ALA A 29 18.47 -6.40 3.09
CA ALA A 29 17.22 -7.16 3.18
C ALA A 29 17.57 -8.53 3.77
N PRO A 30 16.78 -9.09 4.71
CA PRO A 30 17.01 -10.44 5.19
C PRO A 30 17.13 -11.37 3.98
N GLU A 31 18.12 -12.26 3.96
CA GLU A 31 18.36 -13.18 2.85
C GLU A 31 17.12 -14.03 2.50
N VAL A 32 16.26 -14.26 3.47
CA VAL A 32 14.97 -14.93 3.33
C VAL A 32 13.89 -14.14 4.07
N ARG A 33 12.79 -13.91 3.40
CA ARG A 33 11.55 -13.38 3.99
C ARG A 33 10.36 -14.07 3.33
N LEU A 34 9.61 -14.82 4.12
CA LEU A 34 8.39 -15.51 3.71
C LEU A 34 7.23 -14.85 4.43
N LEU A 35 6.31 -14.23 3.70
CA LEU A 35 5.08 -13.63 4.23
C LEU A 35 3.90 -14.55 3.89
N PHE A 36 2.92 -14.64 4.78
CA PHE A 36 1.73 -15.46 4.59
C PHE A 36 0.50 -14.58 4.45
N SER A 37 0.06 -14.39 3.22
CA SER A 37 -1.04 -13.46 2.88
C SER A 37 -2.18 -14.13 2.13
N THR A 38 -1.89 -15.14 1.33
CA THR A 38 -2.88 -15.84 0.51
C THR A 38 -2.61 -17.33 0.45
N SER A 39 -3.56 -18.08 -0.11
CA SER A 39 -3.40 -19.53 -0.33
C SER A 39 -2.20 -19.87 -1.22
N GLN A 40 -1.70 -18.93 -2.01
CA GLN A 40 -0.51 -19.13 -2.85
C GLN A 40 0.80 -19.19 -2.04
N ASP A 41 0.80 -18.70 -0.79
CA ASP A 41 1.97 -18.71 0.10
C ASP A 41 2.17 -20.05 0.80
N VAL A 42 1.19 -20.95 0.73
CA VAL A 42 1.20 -22.24 1.41
C VAL A 42 1.10 -23.38 0.42
N GLN A 43 1.79 -24.49 0.73
CA GLN A 43 1.75 -25.72 -0.03
C GLN A 43 1.26 -26.88 0.85
N ASN A 44 0.63 -27.87 0.20
CA ASN A 44 0.13 -29.08 0.87
C ASN A 44 -0.70 -28.77 2.14
N PRO A 45 -1.70 -27.86 2.06
CA PRO A 45 -2.51 -27.53 3.21
C PRO A 45 -3.36 -28.72 3.65
N TRP A 46 -3.44 -28.92 4.98
CA TRP A 46 -4.37 -29.86 5.59
C TRP A 46 -5.07 -29.20 6.79
N GLY A 47 -6.31 -29.58 7.03
CA GLY A 47 -7.14 -28.99 8.07
C GLY A 47 -7.77 -27.67 7.63
N ARG A 48 -8.24 -26.88 8.60
CA ARG A 48 -8.94 -25.61 8.34
C ARG A 48 -8.00 -24.43 8.55
N LEU A 49 -7.19 -24.15 7.53
CA LEU A 49 -6.43 -22.91 7.47
C LEU A 49 -7.36 -21.75 7.12
N HIS A 50 -7.06 -20.60 7.67
CA HIS A 50 -7.67 -19.32 7.26
C HIS A 50 -6.57 -18.27 7.10
N PHE A 51 -6.81 -17.30 6.23
CA PHE A 51 -5.97 -16.13 6.06
C PHE A 51 -6.68 -14.95 6.72
N GLY A 52 -5.92 -14.15 7.44
CA GLY A 52 -6.43 -12.99 8.12
C GLY A 52 -5.49 -11.80 7.99
N ALA A 53 -5.98 -10.64 8.39
CA ALA A 53 -5.19 -9.42 8.48
C ALA A 53 -5.23 -8.88 9.91
N THR A 54 -4.20 -8.14 10.28
CA THR A 54 -4.15 -7.45 11.57
C THR A 54 -4.75 -6.05 11.40
N PRO A 55 -5.74 -5.69 12.23
CA PRO A 55 -6.24 -4.33 12.26
C PRO A 55 -5.14 -3.36 12.71
N MET A 56 -5.08 -2.20 12.06
CA MET A 56 -4.24 -1.10 12.51
C MET A 56 -4.69 -0.62 13.88
N GLN A 57 -3.74 -0.32 14.73
CA GLN A 57 -4.00 0.24 16.04
C GLN A 57 -3.60 1.72 16.08
N LYS A 58 -4.32 2.50 16.84
CA LYS A 58 -3.92 3.87 17.15
C LYS A 58 -2.67 3.83 18.02
N ILE A 59 -1.58 4.36 17.53
CA ILE A 59 -0.32 4.48 18.28
C ILE A 59 -0.34 5.72 19.15
N ARG A 60 -0.72 6.86 18.55
CA ARG A 60 -0.85 8.14 19.25
C ARG A 60 -1.67 9.16 18.46
N ASP A 61 -2.15 10.18 19.17
CA ASP A 61 -2.62 11.40 18.53
C ASP A 61 -1.41 12.25 18.11
N CYS A 62 -1.56 13.01 17.05
CA CYS A 62 -0.54 13.93 16.54
C CYS A 62 -1.20 15.20 15.99
N ASP A 63 -0.44 16.27 15.99
CA ASP A 63 -0.89 17.49 15.33
C ASP A 63 -0.92 17.31 13.82
N PRO A 64 -1.93 17.87 13.13
CA PRO A 64 -1.94 17.86 11.68
C PRO A 64 -0.69 18.55 11.11
N PRO A 65 0.02 17.93 10.16
CA PRO A 65 1.27 18.49 9.64
C PRO A 65 1.07 19.75 8.75
N GLY A 66 -0.17 20.18 8.54
CA GLY A 66 -0.51 21.28 7.63
C GLY A 66 -0.53 20.88 6.15
N PHE A 67 -0.32 19.61 5.86
CA PHE A 67 -0.40 19.04 4.51
C PHE A 67 -0.89 17.59 4.55
N THR A 68 -1.37 17.09 3.42
CA THR A 68 -1.75 15.67 3.27
C THR A 68 -0.60 14.89 2.69
N LEU A 69 -0.14 13.85 3.38
CA LEU A 69 0.93 12.98 2.92
C LEU A 69 0.52 12.22 1.65
N ALA A 70 1.46 12.05 0.72
CA ALA A 70 1.26 11.30 -0.52
C ALA A 70 2.33 10.24 -0.75
N CYS A 71 3.57 10.45 -0.28
CA CYS A 71 4.66 9.49 -0.42
C CYS A 71 5.68 9.67 0.69
N CYS A 72 6.22 8.54 1.18
CA CYS A 72 7.28 8.50 2.19
C CYS A 72 8.44 7.64 1.67
N LEU A 73 9.67 8.12 1.73
CA LEU A 73 10.87 7.42 1.27
C LEU A 73 11.93 7.39 2.35
N PRO A 74 12.54 6.24 2.65
CA PRO A 74 13.58 6.14 3.66
C PRO A 74 14.86 6.83 3.19
N ARG A 75 15.58 7.45 4.14
CA ARG A 75 16.90 8.05 3.95
C ARG A 75 17.97 7.18 4.60
N ALA A 76 19.22 7.36 4.16
CA ALA A 76 20.36 6.62 4.69
C ALA A 76 20.65 6.93 6.18
N ASP A 77 20.24 8.10 6.68
CA ASP A 77 20.41 8.54 8.06
C ASP A 77 19.30 8.05 9.02
N GLY A 78 18.39 7.17 8.54
CA GLY A 78 17.26 6.65 9.30
C GLY A 78 16.06 7.60 9.38
N SER A 79 16.15 8.81 8.83
CA SER A 79 14.99 9.69 8.65
C SER A 79 14.21 9.32 7.37
N TRP A 80 13.09 9.98 7.15
CA TRP A 80 12.22 9.79 6.00
C TRP A 80 12.02 11.10 5.27
N ASP A 81 12.14 11.09 3.95
CA ASP A 81 11.62 12.13 3.08
C ASP A 81 10.11 11.90 2.94
N VAL A 82 9.35 12.96 3.16
CA VAL A 82 7.88 12.92 3.08
C VAL A 82 7.43 13.97 2.09
N TYR A 83 6.63 13.52 1.12
CA TYR A 83 6.02 14.39 0.11
C TYR A 83 4.51 14.42 0.31
N GLY A 84 3.93 15.59 0.07
CA GLY A 84 2.50 15.75 0.21
C GLY A 84 1.96 17.01 -0.45
N GLN A 85 0.66 17.24 -0.29
CA GLN A 85 0.05 18.45 -0.78
C GLN A 85 -0.41 19.36 0.34
N ALA A 86 -0.14 20.65 0.18
CA ALA A 86 -0.71 21.71 0.99
C ALA A 86 -1.59 22.61 0.11
N PHE A 87 -2.54 23.27 0.74
CA PHE A 87 -3.40 24.26 0.10
C PHE A 87 -3.16 25.63 0.77
N SER A 88 -2.91 26.66 -0.03
CA SER A 88 -3.07 28.01 0.47
C SER A 88 -4.52 28.43 0.22
N ARG A 89 -5.27 28.61 1.28
CA ARG A 89 -6.54 29.36 1.23
C ARG A 89 -6.16 30.84 1.22
N ASP A 90 -6.13 31.45 0.04
CA ASP A 90 -6.19 32.91 0.01
C ASP A 90 -7.55 33.30 0.60
N ALA A 91 -7.50 33.99 1.72
CA ALA A 91 -8.67 34.35 2.53
C ALA A 91 -9.56 35.35 1.76
N ALA A 92 -10.54 34.83 1.04
CA ALA A 92 -11.74 35.58 0.68
C ALA A 92 -12.93 34.85 1.34
N PRO A 93 -13.55 35.41 2.38
CA PRO A 93 -14.54 34.71 3.20
C PRO A 93 -15.89 34.49 2.55
N GLU A 94 -16.24 35.07 1.45
CA GLU A 94 -17.60 35.05 0.94
C GLU A 94 -17.67 34.96 -0.59
N ALA A 95 -18.30 33.97 -1.08
CA ALA A 95 -18.65 33.63 -2.45
C ALA A 95 -17.66 32.71 -3.20
N ASP A 96 -18.14 31.51 -3.42
CA ASP A 96 -17.54 30.46 -4.27
C ASP A 96 -16.26 29.83 -3.74
N THR A 97 -16.42 28.89 -2.79
CA THR A 97 -15.34 28.08 -2.23
C THR A 97 -14.60 27.22 -3.26
N ARG A 98 -14.94 27.30 -4.53
CA ARG A 98 -14.31 26.62 -5.66
C ARG A 98 -13.26 27.47 -6.37
N ALA A 99 -13.23 28.78 -6.13
CA ALA A 99 -12.34 29.68 -6.83
C ALA A 99 -11.05 29.90 -6.04
N LYS A 100 -9.91 29.50 -6.61
CA LYS A 100 -8.54 29.91 -6.25
C LYS A 100 -7.86 29.21 -5.09
N ASN A 101 -7.91 27.88 -5.02
CA ASN A 101 -6.94 27.17 -4.20
C ASN A 101 -5.66 26.93 -5.01
N THR A 102 -4.58 27.59 -4.66
CA THR A 102 -3.24 27.23 -5.17
C THR A 102 -2.80 25.97 -4.46
N TRP A 103 -2.61 24.88 -5.17
CA TRP A 103 -2.03 23.69 -4.60
C TRP A 103 -0.49 23.81 -4.55
N LYS A 104 0.09 23.21 -3.55
CA LYS A 104 1.53 23.14 -3.37
C LYS A 104 1.94 21.69 -3.17
N LEU A 105 2.96 21.25 -3.90
CA LEU A 105 3.69 20.05 -3.54
C LEU A 105 4.73 20.47 -2.50
N VAL A 106 4.65 19.82 -1.34
CA VAL A 106 5.56 20.10 -0.23
C VAL A 106 6.44 18.88 0.03
N HIS A 107 7.62 19.16 0.53
CA HIS A 107 8.54 18.18 1.06
C HIS A 107 8.85 18.51 2.51
N ALA A 108 9.00 17.48 3.33
CA ALA A 108 9.47 17.57 4.71
C ALA A 108 10.30 16.34 5.07
N THR A 109 10.94 16.34 6.23
CA THR A 109 11.60 15.18 6.79
C THR A 109 10.98 14.78 8.12
N THR A 110 11.01 13.49 8.45
CA THR A 110 10.54 12.99 9.76
C THR A 110 11.39 11.82 10.24
N ARG A 111 11.52 11.66 11.56
CA ARG A 111 12.14 10.49 12.20
C ARG A 111 11.13 9.63 12.94
N ASP A 112 10.01 10.19 13.31
CA ASP A 112 9.02 9.55 14.20
C ASP A 112 7.60 9.43 13.58
N GLY A 113 7.43 9.96 12.36
CA GLY A 113 6.16 9.97 11.64
C GLY A 113 5.13 10.98 12.19
N THR A 114 5.50 11.83 13.14
CA THR A 114 4.59 12.83 13.74
C THR A 114 5.17 14.24 13.74
N THR A 115 6.46 14.37 13.88
CA THR A 115 7.18 15.64 13.78
C THR A 115 7.74 15.78 12.38
N PHE A 116 7.41 16.89 11.71
CA PHE A 116 7.84 17.13 10.33
C PHE A 116 8.75 18.37 10.28
N ASP A 117 10.03 18.12 9.99
CA ASP A 117 11.06 19.15 9.91
C ASP A 117 11.30 19.55 8.45
N ASN A 118 11.96 20.70 8.27
CA ASN A 118 12.39 21.20 6.95
C ASN A 118 11.28 21.29 5.92
N LEU A 119 10.07 21.67 6.36
CA LEU A 119 8.93 21.81 5.46
C LEU A 119 9.19 22.91 4.43
N GLU A 120 9.19 22.53 3.16
CA GLU A 120 9.39 23.45 2.04
C GLU A 120 8.39 23.17 0.90
N THR A 121 8.07 24.21 0.13
CA THR A 121 7.31 24.07 -1.10
C THR A 121 8.27 23.77 -2.24
N VAL A 122 8.18 22.58 -2.82
CA VAL A 122 9.03 22.13 -3.93
C VAL A 122 8.37 22.38 -5.30
N TYR A 123 7.06 22.58 -5.33
CA TYR A 123 6.33 23.01 -6.53
C TYR A 123 5.06 23.76 -6.12
N ALA A 124 4.79 24.84 -6.82
CA ALA A 124 3.53 25.59 -6.71
C ALA A 124 2.80 25.56 -8.05
N GLY A 125 1.63 24.95 -8.05
CA GLY A 125 0.82 24.77 -9.24
C GLY A 125 -0.19 25.87 -9.43
N ALA A 126 -0.79 25.90 -10.63
CA ALA A 126 -1.86 26.81 -10.95
C ALA A 126 -3.10 26.62 -10.06
N THR A 127 -3.86 27.67 -9.88
CA THR A 127 -5.13 27.67 -9.17
C THR A 127 -6.21 27.04 -10.03
N GLY A 128 -7.04 26.19 -9.42
CA GLY A 128 -8.19 25.59 -10.09
C GLY A 128 -9.28 25.20 -9.10
N PRO A 129 -10.53 25.05 -9.53
CA PRO A 129 -11.66 24.74 -8.66
C PRO A 129 -11.61 23.31 -8.09
N TRP A 130 -10.83 22.39 -8.68
CA TRP A 130 -10.66 21.03 -8.22
C TRP A 130 -9.18 20.69 -8.11
N THR A 131 -8.71 20.54 -6.88
CA THR A 131 -7.29 20.30 -6.61
C THR A 131 -7.05 19.20 -5.57
N ASP A 132 -8.04 18.32 -5.32
CA ASP A 132 -8.10 17.54 -4.09
C ASP A 132 -7.15 16.32 -4.04
N HIS A 133 -6.78 15.72 -5.17
CA HIS A 133 -6.06 14.44 -5.16
C HIS A 133 -4.66 14.56 -5.75
N LEU A 134 -3.69 14.14 -4.96
CA LEU A 134 -2.30 13.95 -5.34
C LEU A 134 -1.89 12.51 -5.06
N GLY A 135 -1.33 11.84 -6.05
CA GLY A 135 -0.56 10.60 -5.88
C GLY A 135 0.88 10.87 -6.23
N LEU A 136 1.82 10.29 -5.48
CA LEU A 136 3.24 10.41 -5.75
C LEU A 136 3.92 9.05 -5.56
N ALA A 137 4.79 8.69 -6.48
CA ALA A 137 5.59 7.47 -6.43
C ALA A 137 7.01 7.74 -6.93
N TYR A 138 7.94 6.92 -6.46
CA TYR A 138 9.34 6.93 -6.87
C TYR A 138 9.68 5.62 -7.58
N ASN A 139 10.30 5.71 -8.76
CA ASN A 139 10.85 4.57 -9.48
C ASN A 139 12.35 4.45 -9.17
N PRO A 140 12.79 3.44 -8.40
CA PRO A 140 14.19 3.29 -8.03
C PRO A 140 15.09 2.86 -9.21
N ASP A 141 14.51 2.25 -10.25
CA ASP A 141 15.27 1.77 -11.41
C ASP A 141 15.74 2.96 -12.28
N THR A 142 14.90 3.97 -12.45
CA THR A 142 15.20 5.20 -13.22
C THR A 142 15.60 6.37 -12.33
N ARG A 143 15.42 6.24 -11.01
CA ARG A 143 15.59 7.32 -10.02
C ARG A 143 14.72 8.54 -10.31
N GLU A 144 13.50 8.30 -10.82
CA GLU A 144 12.56 9.35 -11.19
C GLU A 144 11.33 9.33 -10.28
N PHE A 145 10.93 10.50 -9.82
CA PHE A 145 9.67 10.73 -9.13
C PHE A 145 8.59 11.05 -10.15
N LEU A 146 7.41 10.51 -9.92
CA LEU A 146 6.18 10.84 -10.61
C LEU A 146 5.15 11.34 -9.61
N ALA A 147 4.59 12.52 -9.85
CA ALA A 147 3.39 12.99 -9.20
C ALA A 147 2.25 13.07 -10.23
N LEU A 148 1.09 12.52 -9.87
CA LEU A 148 -0.15 12.69 -10.58
C LEU A 148 -1.06 13.62 -9.77
N LYS A 149 -1.55 14.66 -10.40
CA LYS A 149 -2.42 15.66 -9.78
C LYS A 149 -3.70 15.85 -10.59
N LEU A 150 -4.85 15.72 -9.91
CA LEU A 150 -6.13 16.06 -10.51
C LEU A 150 -6.27 17.58 -10.57
N LEU A 151 -6.41 18.12 -11.77
CA LEU A 151 -6.58 19.55 -12.02
C LEU A 151 -7.75 19.79 -12.96
N MET A 152 -8.37 20.95 -12.80
CA MET A 152 -9.33 21.51 -13.72
C MET A 152 -8.84 22.92 -14.09
N ASP A 153 -8.49 23.12 -15.34
CA ASP A 153 -8.02 24.38 -15.89
C ASP A 153 -8.53 24.59 -17.33
N ASP A 154 -8.07 25.64 -18.00
CA ASP A 154 -8.45 25.97 -19.39
C ASP A 154 -8.07 24.84 -20.38
N ASN A 155 -7.15 23.98 -20.05
CA ASN A 155 -6.71 22.87 -20.90
C ASN A 155 -7.49 21.56 -20.63
N GLY A 156 -8.45 21.56 -19.72
CA GLY A 156 -9.35 20.47 -19.43
C GLY A 156 -9.24 19.92 -18.00
N PHE A 157 -10.11 18.95 -17.70
CA PHE A 157 -10.21 18.28 -16.42
C PHE A 157 -9.58 16.90 -16.48
N GLY A 158 -8.69 16.59 -15.53
CA GLY A 158 -8.07 15.26 -15.42
C GLY A 158 -6.72 15.28 -14.75
N TYR A 159 -6.05 14.14 -14.78
CA TYR A 159 -4.75 13.94 -14.14
C TYR A 159 -3.62 14.47 -15.01
N ARG A 160 -2.77 15.29 -14.42
CA ARG A 160 -1.53 15.76 -14.99
C ARG A 160 -0.34 15.15 -14.29
N ALA A 161 0.69 14.82 -15.08
CA ALA A 161 1.93 14.28 -14.55
C ALA A 161 2.98 15.38 -14.36
N PHE A 162 3.71 15.25 -13.27
CA PHE A 162 4.89 16.04 -12.92
C PHE A 162 6.01 15.08 -12.60
N PHE A 163 7.20 15.38 -13.09
CA PHE A 163 8.39 14.55 -12.92
C PHE A 163 9.49 15.31 -12.20
N SER A 164 10.29 14.58 -11.44
CA SER A 164 11.49 15.10 -10.80
C SER A 164 12.56 14.03 -10.69
N ALA A 165 13.82 14.37 -10.95
CA ALA A 165 14.94 13.47 -10.74
C ALA A 165 15.47 13.51 -9.30
N ASN A 166 15.16 14.56 -8.53
CA ASN A 166 15.72 14.80 -7.21
C ASN A 166 14.66 15.08 -6.12
N GLY A 167 13.37 15.01 -6.47
CA GLY A 167 12.26 15.30 -5.56
C GLY A 167 12.09 16.78 -5.19
N ARG A 168 12.93 17.68 -5.76
CA ARG A 168 12.94 19.12 -5.49
C ARG A 168 12.53 19.94 -6.70
N ASP A 169 13.14 19.65 -7.84
CA ASP A 169 12.90 20.34 -9.10
C ASP A 169 11.88 19.55 -9.90
N TRP A 170 10.67 20.08 -9.99
CA TRP A 170 9.54 19.43 -10.64
C TRP A 170 9.17 20.10 -11.95
N THR A 171 8.86 19.29 -12.96
CA THR A 171 8.48 19.74 -14.30
C THR A 171 7.17 19.09 -14.70
N ALA A 172 6.22 19.90 -15.17
CA ALA A 172 5.00 19.40 -15.78
C ALA A 172 5.31 18.69 -17.11
N TYR A 173 4.72 17.50 -17.32
CA TYR A 173 4.98 16.72 -18.53
C TYR A 173 4.26 17.28 -19.77
N ALA A 174 3.00 17.68 -19.62
CA ALA A 174 2.18 18.19 -20.70
C ALA A 174 1.14 19.17 -20.20
N ASP A 175 0.68 20.04 -21.09
CA ASP A 175 -0.38 21.01 -20.79
C ASP A 175 -1.77 20.36 -20.70
N LYS A 176 -1.97 19.21 -21.35
CA LYS A 176 -3.24 18.49 -21.35
C LYS A 176 -3.25 17.37 -20.32
N PRO A 177 -4.44 17.04 -19.77
CA PRO A 177 -4.58 15.86 -18.93
C PRO A 177 -4.18 14.59 -19.66
N LEU A 178 -3.58 13.64 -18.93
CA LEU A 178 -3.25 12.31 -19.46
C LEU A 178 -4.49 11.42 -19.54
N PHE A 179 -5.33 11.47 -18.51
CA PHE A 179 -6.59 10.72 -18.42
C PHE A 179 -7.47 11.29 -17.30
N TYR A 180 -8.72 10.88 -17.29
CA TYR A 180 -9.65 11.11 -16.19
C TYR A 180 -10.56 9.90 -15.99
N ASP A 181 -10.45 9.20 -14.86
CA ASP A 181 -11.29 8.06 -14.52
C ASP A 181 -12.18 8.35 -13.31
N GLY A 182 -11.85 9.36 -12.53
CA GLY A 182 -12.55 9.76 -11.32
C GLY A 182 -11.66 10.60 -10.42
N ASP A 183 -12.12 10.91 -9.22
CA ASP A 183 -11.52 11.91 -8.33
C ASP A 183 -10.67 11.38 -7.18
N SER A 184 -10.63 10.09 -6.96
CA SER A 184 -9.84 9.47 -5.89
C SER A 184 -8.59 8.80 -6.48
N LEU A 185 -7.44 9.02 -5.91
CA LEU A 185 -6.16 8.59 -6.46
C LEU A 185 -5.31 7.85 -5.45
N GLY A 186 -4.82 6.68 -5.84
CA GLY A 186 -3.67 6.00 -5.27
C GLY A 186 -2.59 5.82 -6.33
N LEU A 187 -1.32 6.01 -5.99
CA LEU A 187 -0.20 5.84 -6.90
C LEU A 187 0.98 5.18 -6.19
N PHE A 188 1.55 4.14 -6.78
CA PHE A 188 2.76 3.50 -6.28
C PHE A 188 3.57 2.88 -7.42
N TRP A 189 4.84 2.56 -7.17
CA TRP A 189 5.69 1.78 -8.06
C TRP A 189 5.66 0.31 -7.69
N SER A 190 5.43 -0.57 -8.67
CA SER A 190 5.53 -2.02 -8.50
C SER A 190 6.85 -2.53 -9.10
N PRO A 191 7.81 -2.97 -8.28
CA PRO A 191 9.10 -3.44 -8.78
C PRO A 191 9.02 -4.78 -9.52
N VAL A 192 7.94 -5.55 -9.35
CA VAL A 192 7.72 -6.83 -10.04
C VAL A 192 7.17 -6.60 -11.44
N SER A 193 6.13 -5.80 -11.58
CA SER A 193 5.59 -5.46 -12.90
C SER A 193 6.40 -4.40 -13.63
N LYS A 194 7.34 -3.73 -12.94
CA LYS A 194 8.14 -2.60 -13.46
C LYS A 194 7.24 -1.48 -13.99
N ARG A 195 6.21 -1.14 -13.21
CA ARG A 195 5.20 -0.15 -13.59
C ARG A 195 4.82 0.74 -12.43
N PHE A 196 4.52 1.98 -12.73
CA PHE A 196 3.65 2.80 -11.90
C PHE A 196 2.24 2.22 -11.98
N VAL A 197 1.61 2.09 -10.84
CA VAL A 197 0.23 1.59 -10.71
C VAL A 197 -0.61 2.68 -10.08
N CYS A 198 -1.68 3.03 -10.76
CA CYS A 198 -2.62 4.06 -10.34
C CYS A 198 -3.98 3.41 -10.09
N THR A 199 -4.58 3.70 -8.95
CA THR A 199 -5.96 3.33 -8.64
C THR A 199 -6.80 4.59 -8.54
N ASN A 200 -7.95 4.60 -9.21
CA ASN A 200 -8.89 5.71 -9.23
C ASN A 200 -10.28 5.24 -8.86
N LYS A 201 -11.04 6.09 -8.19
CA LYS A 201 -12.48 5.86 -8.08
C LYS A 201 -13.12 6.05 -9.45
N THR A 202 -13.95 5.10 -9.85
CA THR A 202 -14.80 5.23 -11.03
C THR A 202 -16.22 4.80 -10.69
N LEU A 203 -17.10 4.85 -11.67
CA LEU A 203 -18.49 4.49 -11.51
C LEU A 203 -18.83 3.25 -12.35
N GLN A 204 -19.60 2.35 -11.80
CA GLN A 204 -20.14 1.18 -12.48
C GLN A 204 -21.67 1.26 -12.47
N PRO A 205 -22.34 1.03 -13.63
CA PRO A 205 -23.79 1.00 -13.68
C PRO A 205 -24.40 0.00 -12.69
N TYR A 206 -25.32 0.46 -11.87
CA TYR A 206 -25.89 -0.25 -10.73
C TYR A 206 -27.35 -0.68 -10.93
N LEU A 207 -27.95 -0.36 -12.07
CA LEU A 207 -29.38 -0.51 -12.34
C LEU A 207 -29.97 -1.90 -12.05
N LYS A 208 -29.20 -2.94 -12.37
CA LYS A 208 -29.68 -4.33 -12.13
C LYS A 208 -29.91 -4.62 -10.65
N HIS A 209 -29.05 -4.10 -9.81
CA HIS A 209 -29.06 -4.38 -8.39
C HIS A 209 -30.19 -3.67 -7.64
N ILE A 210 -30.49 -2.41 -8.01
CA ILE A 210 -31.63 -1.67 -7.47
C ILE A 210 -32.94 -2.36 -7.84
N GLN A 211 -33.05 -2.90 -9.05
CA GLN A 211 -34.20 -3.65 -9.51
C GLN A 211 -34.38 -4.98 -8.77
N ASP A 212 -33.28 -5.70 -8.54
CA ASP A 212 -33.28 -7.02 -7.88
C ASP A 212 -33.65 -6.91 -6.38
N HIS A 213 -33.49 -5.75 -5.75
CA HIS A 213 -33.80 -5.50 -4.33
C HIS A 213 -35.08 -4.69 -4.09
N GLY A 214 -35.94 -4.53 -5.12
CA GLY A 214 -37.27 -3.90 -4.99
C GLY A 214 -37.24 -2.42 -4.58
N GLY A 215 -36.10 -1.78 -4.68
CA GLY A 215 -35.94 -0.36 -4.35
C GLY A 215 -36.47 0.54 -5.46
N THR A 216 -37.43 1.39 -5.14
CA THR A 216 -37.82 2.50 -6.00
C THR A 216 -36.67 3.52 -6.00
N HIS A 217 -36.21 3.89 -7.17
CA HIS A 217 -35.19 4.90 -7.39
C HIS A 217 -35.58 6.22 -6.73
N PRO A 218 -34.83 6.79 -5.77
CA PRO A 218 -35.11 8.12 -5.28
C PRO A 218 -34.89 9.11 -6.44
N GLN A 219 -35.84 10.00 -6.65
CA GLN A 219 -35.86 10.95 -7.76
C GLN A 219 -34.82 12.08 -7.65
N ASN A 220 -33.81 11.95 -6.84
CA ASN A 220 -32.77 12.98 -6.70
C ASN A 220 -31.67 12.77 -7.72
N ASN A 221 -31.50 13.76 -8.54
CA ASN A 221 -30.64 13.98 -9.69
C ASN A 221 -29.11 13.84 -9.47
N ASN A 222 -28.67 13.02 -8.57
CA ASN A 222 -27.25 12.75 -8.44
C ASN A 222 -26.94 11.42 -9.14
N ASP A 223 -25.97 11.45 -10.04
CA ASP A 223 -25.31 10.33 -10.73
C ASP A 223 -25.06 9.13 -9.81
N GLN A 224 -25.08 9.40 -8.55
CA GLN A 224 -24.85 8.57 -7.41
C GLN A 224 -25.89 7.47 -7.14
N LEU A 225 -27.06 7.55 -7.72
CA LEU A 225 -28.14 6.58 -7.49
C LEU A 225 -28.26 5.55 -8.62
N ARG A 226 -27.62 5.82 -9.76
CA ARG A 226 -27.61 4.94 -10.91
C ARG A 226 -26.37 4.05 -10.96
N ASP A 227 -25.28 4.53 -10.36
CA ASP A 227 -23.96 3.93 -10.48
C ASP A 227 -23.36 3.75 -9.09
N ARG A 228 -22.73 2.61 -8.86
CA ARG A 228 -21.92 2.39 -7.66
C ARG A 228 -20.48 2.80 -7.89
N ARG A 229 -19.79 3.22 -6.84
CA ARG A 229 -18.35 3.50 -6.86
C ARG A 229 -17.57 2.20 -6.86
N VAL A 230 -16.61 2.12 -7.76
CA VAL A 230 -15.65 1.02 -7.85
C VAL A 230 -14.27 1.61 -8.11
N LEU A 231 -13.23 0.84 -7.99
CA LEU A 231 -11.88 1.30 -8.32
C LEU A 231 -11.55 0.88 -9.75
N ALA A 232 -10.99 1.81 -10.52
CA ALA A 232 -10.29 1.50 -11.76
C ALA A 232 -8.80 1.33 -11.47
N ILE A 233 -8.12 0.52 -12.26
CA ILE A 233 -6.69 0.33 -12.19
C ILE A 233 -6.05 0.68 -13.52
N ARG A 234 -4.97 1.46 -13.47
CA ARG A 234 -4.14 1.82 -14.61
C ARG A 234 -2.68 1.56 -14.30
N SER A 235 -1.89 1.34 -15.33
CA SER A 235 -0.45 1.20 -15.15
C SER A 235 0.33 1.90 -16.26
N SER A 236 1.56 2.26 -15.94
CA SER A 236 2.49 2.88 -16.88
C SER A 236 3.92 2.45 -16.60
N VAL A 237 4.71 2.19 -17.63
CA VAL A 237 6.13 1.91 -17.50
C VAL A 237 6.92 3.18 -17.17
N ASP A 238 6.51 4.31 -17.73
CA ASP A 238 7.24 5.58 -17.74
C ASP A 238 6.48 6.75 -17.07
N GLY A 239 5.24 6.53 -16.62
CA GLY A 239 4.37 7.57 -16.07
C GLY A 239 3.81 8.55 -17.12
N ARG A 240 4.17 8.38 -18.40
CA ARG A 240 3.80 9.24 -19.52
C ARG A 240 2.73 8.61 -20.39
N GLN A 241 2.85 7.32 -20.65
CA GLN A 241 1.88 6.53 -21.39
C GLN A 241 1.20 5.54 -20.45
N TRP A 242 -0.11 5.61 -20.35
CA TRP A 242 -0.93 4.83 -19.42
C TRP A 242 -1.77 3.79 -20.14
N GLU A 243 -1.87 2.62 -19.56
CA GLU A 243 -2.70 1.51 -20.04
C GLU A 243 -3.88 1.28 -19.09
N PRO A 244 -5.10 1.23 -19.62
CA PRO A 244 -5.46 1.45 -21.03
C PRO A 244 -5.21 2.88 -21.49
N ALA A 245 -4.96 3.08 -22.77
CA ALA A 245 -4.69 4.41 -23.34
C ALA A 245 -5.94 5.31 -23.30
N GLU A 246 -7.12 4.71 -23.49
CA GLU A 246 -8.39 5.42 -23.48
C GLU A 246 -8.86 5.65 -22.03
N SER A 247 -9.20 6.88 -21.68
CA SER A 247 -9.77 7.18 -20.37
C SER A 247 -11.22 6.70 -20.26
N LEU A 248 -11.70 6.52 -19.02
CA LEU A 248 -13.10 6.18 -18.79
C LEU A 248 -14.05 7.26 -19.32
N MET A 249 -13.63 8.50 -19.25
CA MET A 249 -14.41 9.63 -19.78
C MET A 249 -14.48 9.61 -21.30
N ASP A 250 -13.41 9.20 -21.98
CA ASP A 250 -13.43 9.05 -23.46
C ASP A 250 -14.40 7.94 -23.87
N VAL A 251 -14.37 6.82 -23.15
CA VAL A 251 -15.33 5.72 -23.36
C VAL A 251 -16.76 6.19 -23.09
N TRP A 252 -16.98 6.94 -22.00
CA TRP A 252 -18.28 7.51 -21.67
C TRP A 252 -18.79 8.46 -22.78
N ASN A 253 -17.94 9.40 -23.20
CA ASN A 253 -18.30 10.37 -24.22
C ASN A 253 -18.63 9.69 -25.56
N ARG A 254 -17.95 8.61 -25.90
CA ARG A 254 -18.17 7.86 -27.13
C ARG A 254 -19.39 6.96 -27.08
N LEU A 255 -19.64 6.29 -25.97
CA LEU A 255 -20.64 5.23 -25.87
C LEU A 255 -21.88 5.65 -25.07
N GLY A 256 -21.84 6.81 -24.40
CA GLY A 256 -22.92 7.27 -23.53
C GLY A 256 -23.13 6.36 -22.29
N SER A 257 -22.21 5.46 -22.02
CA SER A 257 -22.30 4.58 -20.85
C SER A 257 -20.95 4.02 -20.41
N TYR A 258 -20.77 3.78 -19.11
CA TYR A 258 -19.61 3.08 -18.53
C TYR A 258 -19.60 1.56 -18.80
N ARG A 259 -20.58 1.04 -19.55
CA ARG A 259 -20.75 -0.40 -19.78
C ARG A 259 -19.63 -1.08 -20.57
N ALA A 260 -18.73 -0.30 -21.15
CA ALA A 260 -17.72 -0.82 -22.08
C ALA A 260 -16.31 -0.88 -21.48
N LEU A 261 -16.14 -0.60 -20.18
CA LEU A 261 -14.84 -0.79 -19.57
C LEU A 261 -14.57 -2.27 -19.42
N PRO A 262 -13.38 -2.74 -19.81
CA PRO A 262 -12.95 -4.09 -19.53
C PRO A 262 -13.07 -4.38 -18.05
N ALA A 263 -13.77 -5.46 -17.68
CA ALA A 263 -14.00 -5.84 -16.29
C ALA A 263 -12.69 -6.04 -15.52
N GLU A 264 -11.64 -6.47 -16.20
CA GLU A 264 -10.29 -6.66 -15.65
C GLU A 264 -9.59 -5.37 -15.19
N LEU A 265 -10.10 -4.22 -15.64
CA LEU A 265 -9.58 -2.89 -15.24
C LEU A 265 -10.35 -2.31 -14.05
N MET A 266 -11.39 -2.96 -13.61
CA MET A 266 -12.21 -2.52 -12.50
C MET A 266 -12.12 -3.49 -11.33
N LEU A 267 -11.79 -2.96 -10.17
CA LEU A 267 -11.84 -3.67 -8.91
C LEU A 267 -13.24 -3.45 -8.32
N THR A 268 -14.13 -4.42 -8.55
CA THR A 268 -15.56 -4.30 -8.21
C THR A 268 -15.91 -5.21 -7.05
N PRO A 269 -16.92 -4.85 -6.23
CA PRO A 269 -17.58 -5.81 -5.35
C PRO A 269 -18.09 -7.02 -6.15
N ASP A 270 -18.00 -8.19 -5.57
CA ASP A 270 -18.38 -9.46 -6.19
C ASP A 270 -19.57 -10.13 -5.45
N ALA A 271 -19.84 -11.40 -5.74
CA ALA A 271 -21.01 -12.10 -5.22
C ALA A 271 -20.95 -12.37 -3.70
N ASP A 272 -19.76 -12.34 -3.11
CA ASP A 272 -19.56 -12.56 -1.68
C ASP A 272 -19.69 -11.26 -0.87
N ASP A 273 -19.81 -10.12 -1.54
CA ASP A 273 -19.94 -8.82 -0.91
C ASP A 273 -21.41 -8.48 -0.61
N PRO A 274 -21.65 -7.63 0.40
CA PRO A 274 -22.94 -6.98 0.56
C PRO A 274 -23.37 -6.28 -0.74
N PRO A 275 -24.64 -6.40 -1.11
CA PRO A 275 -25.12 -5.90 -2.40
C PRO A 275 -24.97 -4.41 -2.60
N ASP A 276 -24.93 -3.64 -1.54
CA ASP A 276 -24.80 -2.19 -1.52
C ASP A 276 -23.36 -1.70 -1.24
N LEU A 277 -22.37 -2.61 -1.27
CA LEU A 277 -20.98 -2.26 -1.07
C LEU A 277 -20.46 -1.40 -2.23
N GLU A 278 -19.75 -0.33 -1.89
CA GLU A 278 -18.99 0.51 -2.80
C GLU A 278 -17.53 0.58 -2.38
N HIS A 279 -16.61 0.53 -3.32
CA HIS A 279 -15.19 0.84 -3.10
C HIS A 279 -14.94 2.30 -3.42
N TYR A 280 -14.62 3.09 -2.41
CA TYR A 280 -14.49 4.54 -2.57
C TYR A 280 -13.06 5.01 -2.89
N ARG A 281 -12.08 4.46 -2.19
CA ARG A 281 -10.68 4.82 -2.35
C ARG A 281 -9.80 3.63 -2.00
N GLY A 282 -8.77 3.40 -2.80
CA GLY A 282 -7.73 2.43 -2.53
C GLY A 282 -6.37 3.06 -2.76
N VAL A 283 -5.48 2.98 -1.77
CA VAL A 283 -4.09 3.41 -1.88
C VAL A 283 -3.19 2.20 -1.69
N GLY A 284 -2.55 1.82 -2.79
CA GLY A 284 -1.61 0.71 -2.82
C GLY A 284 -0.20 1.15 -2.45
N PHE A 285 0.57 0.23 -1.91
CA PHE A 285 2.00 0.38 -1.67
C PHE A 285 2.70 -0.96 -1.81
N TRP A 286 3.98 -0.88 -2.15
CA TRP A 286 4.83 -2.06 -2.22
C TRP A 286 5.43 -2.36 -0.84
N TYR A 287 5.38 -3.63 -0.43
CA TYR A 287 5.96 -4.11 0.81
C TYR A 287 6.64 -5.46 0.58
N HIS A 288 7.96 -5.47 0.55
CA HIS A 288 8.84 -6.61 0.28
C HIS A 288 8.61 -7.27 -1.09
N ASP A 289 7.85 -8.36 -1.17
CA ASP A 289 7.63 -9.16 -2.37
C ASP A 289 6.21 -9.03 -2.95
N ARG A 290 5.41 -8.11 -2.37
CA ARG A 290 4.00 -7.92 -2.73
C ARG A 290 3.52 -6.49 -2.51
N SER A 291 2.37 -6.18 -3.06
CA SER A 291 1.66 -4.95 -2.78
C SER A 291 0.51 -5.21 -1.81
N TYR A 292 0.27 -4.26 -0.92
CA TYR A 292 -0.94 -4.16 -0.14
C TYR A 292 -1.70 -2.89 -0.53
N MET A 293 -3.01 -2.91 -0.33
CA MET A 293 -3.86 -1.74 -0.50
C MET A 293 -4.88 -1.68 0.63
N VAL A 294 -5.08 -0.50 1.19
CA VAL A 294 -6.18 -0.21 2.10
C VAL A 294 -7.31 0.39 1.29
N VAL A 295 -8.42 -0.30 1.25
CA VAL A 295 -9.62 0.13 0.52
C VAL A 295 -10.67 0.63 1.49
N LEU A 296 -11.12 1.86 1.28
CA LEU A 296 -12.22 2.45 2.02
C LEU A 296 -13.54 2.07 1.37
N ASN A 297 -14.39 1.40 2.12
CA ASN A 297 -15.68 0.90 1.70
C ASN A 297 -16.83 1.74 2.25
N TYR A 298 -17.92 1.83 1.49
CA TYR A 298 -19.18 2.49 1.88
C TYR A 298 -20.37 1.59 1.56
N ALA A 299 -21.45 1.75 2.32
CA ALA A 299 -22.75 1.24 1.93
C ALA A 299 -23.45 2.24 0.98
N ALA A 300 -23.78 1.79 -0.20
CA ALA A 300 -24.63 2.53 -1.15
C ALA A 300 -26.10 2.22 -0.89
N SER A 301 -26.64 2.58 0.26
CA SER A 301 -28.06 2.35 0.53
C SER A 301 -28.93 3.27 -0.33
N ALA A 302 -29.84 2.68 -1.11
CA ALA A 302 -30.85 3.43 -1.84
C ALA A 302 -31.78 4.26 -0.90
N LEU A 303 -31.78 3.95 0.39
CA LEU A 303 -32.60 4.61 1.42
C LEU A 303 -31.86 5.70 2.16
N THR A 304 -30.54 5.79 2.03
CA THR A 304 -29.73 6.77 2.77
C THR A 304 -29.03 7.69 1.76
N PRO A 305 -29.26 9.02 1.80
CA PRO A 305 -28.53 9.94 0.98
C PRO A 305 -27.02 9.73 1.20
N ARG A 306 -26.23 9.69 0.13
CA ARG A 306 -24.76 9.43 0.18
C ARG A 306 -23.99 10.29 1.17
N LYS A 307 -24.40 11.51 1.40
CA LYS A 307 -23.80 12.40 2.41
C LYS A 307 -23.85 11.83 3.84
N HIS A 308 -24.70 10.86 4.07
CA HIS A 308 -24.96 10.21 5.37
C HIS A 308 -24.83 8.69 5.31
N ALA A 309 -24.41 8.12 4.16
CA ALA A 309 -24.12 6.69 4.11
C ALA A 309 -23.00 6.40 5.14
N PRO A 310 -23.23 5.51 6.12
CA PRO A 310 -22.21 5.16 7.07
C PRO A 310 -21.03 4.57 6.31
N GLN A 311 -19.82 4.95 6.72
CA GLN A 311 -18.64 4.19 6.36
C GLN A 311 -18.86 2.79 6.90
N LEU A 312 -18.73 1.77 6.05
CA LEU A 312 -18.85 0.39 6.51
C LEU A 312 -17.57 -0.04 7.21
N ASP A 313 -16.46 0.01 6.48
CA ASP A 313 -15.17 -0.44 6.97
C ASP A 313 -14.03 -0.02 6.04
N THR A 314 -12.84 -0.44 6.40
CA THR A 314 -11.68 -0.46 5.54
C THR A 314 -11.20 -1.90 5.38
N GLU A 315 -10.76 -2.27 4.20
CA GLU A 315 -10.36 -3.63 3.86
C GLU A 315 -8.91 -3.68 3.38
N TRP A 316 -8.17 -4.71 3.79
CA TRP A 316 -6.86 -5.02 3.24
C TRP A 316 -6.98 -5.86 1.97
N TRP A 317 -6.40 -5.39 0.89
CA TRP A 317 -6.22 -6.14 -0.34
C TRP A 317 -4.75 -6.45 -0.55
N VAL A 318 -4.45 -7.54 -1.24
CA VAL A 318 -3.09 -7.98 -1.51
C VAL A 318 -2.90 -8.32 -2.99
N SER A 319 -1.69 -8.05 -3.52
CA SER A 319 -1.32 -8.34 -4.90
C SER A 319 0.16 -8.70 -5.00
N ARG A 320 0.50 -9.70 -5.81
CA ARG A 320 1.90 -10.05 -6.06
C ARG A 320 2.58 -9.19 -7.12
N ASN A 321 1.82 -8.48 -7.93
CA ASN A 321 2.35 -7.67 -9.03
C ASN A 321 1.80 -6.23 -9.09
N GLY A 322 0.94 -5.87 -8.14
CA GLY A 322 0.29 -4.57 -8.10
C GLY A 322 -0.88 -4.40 -9.07
N LEU A 323 -1.12 -5.36 -9.97
CA LEU A 323 -2.14 -5.26 -11.02
C LEU A 323 -3.34 -6.17 -10.78
N LYS A 324 -3.10 -7.36 -10.26
CA LYS A 324 -4.15 -8.33 -9.90
C LYS A 324 -4.28 -8.39 -8.40
N TRP A 325 -5.44 -8.08 -7.88
CA TRP A 325 -5.71 -7.94 -6.47
C TRP A 325 -6.61 -9.06 -5.95
N GLU A 326 -6.27 -9.58 -4.77
CA GLU A 326 -7.03 -10.57 -4.02
C GLU A 326 -7.57 -9.94 -2.74
N ARG A 327 -8.72 -10.43 -2.27
CA ARG A 327 -9.46 -9.93 -1.11
C ARG A 327 -9.68 -11.05 -0.08
N PRO A 328 -8.64 -11.60 0.52
CA PRO A 328 -8.78 -12.76 1.41
C PRO A 328 -9.27 -12.40 2.83
N TYR A 329 -9.43 -11.11 3.16
CA TYR A 329 -9.67 -10.62 4.53
C TYR A 329 -10.97 -9.81 4.68
N ARG A 330 -12.02 -10.15 3.93
CA ARG A 330 -13.26 -9.36 3.82
C ARG A 330 -13.96 -9.07 5.15
N ASP A 331 -13.85 -9.98 6.12
CA ASP A 331 -14.50 -9.85 7.42
C ASP A 331 -13.65 -9.10 8.47
N ILE A 332 -12.53 -8.51 8.03
CA ILE A 332 -11.59 -7.86 8.94
C ILE A 332 -11.46 -6.39 8.59
N ASN A 333 -11.96 -5.53 9.48
CA ASN A 333 -11.77 -4.09 9.36
C ASN A 333 -10.29 -3.73 9.54
N ALA A 334 -9.66 -3.16 8.50
CA ALA A 334 -8.24 -2.84 8.49
C ALA A 334 -7.84 -1.77 9.52
N VAL A 335 -8.75 -0.90 9.95
CA VAL A 335 -8.50 0.13 10.98
C VAL A 335 -9.05 -0.23 12.36
N GLY A 336 -9.63 -1.43 12.52
CA GLY A 336 -10.24 -1.89 13.78
C GLY A 336 -11.54 -1.17 14.13
N ASP A 337 -12.36 -1.83 14.97
CA ASP A 337 -13.70 -1.35 15.34
C ASP A 337 -13.68 -0.16 16.32
N SER A 338 -12.51 0.16 16.88
CA SER A 338 -12.34 1.27 17.84
C SER A 338 -12.26 2.64 17.18
N PHE A 339 -12.32 2.70 15.84
CA PHE A 339 -12.12 3.94 15.09
C PHE A 339 -13.46 4.57 14.72
N PRO A 340 -13.93 5.62 15.42
CA PRO A 340 -15.08 6.37 14.98
C PRO A 340 -14.64 7.34 13.88
N GLY A 341 -14.92 7.02 12.63
CA GLY A 341 -14.75 7.96 11.54
C GLY A 341 -14.09 7.41 10.28
N VAL A 342 -14.04 8.27 9.26
CA VAL A 342 -13.42 7.95 7.97
C VAL A 342 -11.91 7.99 8.09
N VAL A 343 -11.27 6.84 8.11
CA VAL A 343 -9.82 6.74 7.98
C VAL A 343 -9.47 6.58 6.51
N CYS A 344 -8.80 7.56 5.97
CA CYS A 344 -8.33 7.53 4.59
C CYS A 344 -6.80 7.50 4.58
N ILE A 345 -6.23 6.36 4.21
CA ILE A 345 -4.81 6.26 3.94
C ILE A 345 -4.54 6.94 2.59
N THR A 346 -3.53 7.80 2.55
CA THR A 346 -3.19 8.62 1.38
C THR A 346 -1.77 8.38 0.85
N HIS A 347 -0.96 7.63 1.57
CA HIS A 347 0.46 7.43 1.30
C HIS A 347 0.92 6.00 1.61
N ASN A 348 2.08 5.61 1.10
CA ASN A 348 2.78 4.40 1.51
C ASN A 348 3.29 4.53 2.97
N PRO A 349 3.44 3.42 3.70
CA PRO A 349 3.79 3.48 5.11
C PRO A 349 5.20 3.98 5.39
N LEU A 350 5.37 4.53 6.59
CA LEU A 350 6.66 4.70 7.24
C LEU A 350 7.02 3.41 7.99
N LEU A 351 8.28 2.98 7.90
CA LEU A 351 8.80 1.83 8.64
C LEU A 351 9.73 2.34 9.74
N ILE A 352 9.22 2.50 10.95
CA ILE A 352 9.93 3.10 12.08
C ILE A 352 9.80 2.18 13.28
N ASP A 353 10.90 1.89 13.96
CA ASP A 353 10.96 1.10 15.22
C ASP A 353 10.22 -0.25 15.14
N GLY A 354 10.35 -0.95 14.01
CA GLY A 354 9.70 -2.24 13.80
C GLY A 354 8.18 -2.16 13.58
N MET A 355 7.66 -0.97 13.31
CA MET A 355 6.27 -0.70 13.00
C MET A 355 6.07 -0.25 11.55
N ILE A 356 4.96 -0.62 10.98
CA ILE A 356 4.41 -0.09 9.73
C ILE A 356 3.42 0.99 10.14
N LEU A 357 3.73 2.26 9.86
CA LEU A 357 2.99 3.41 10.36
C LEU A 357 2.30 4.18 9.24
N PHE A 358 1.08 4.65 9.53
CA PHE A 358 0.27 5.49 8.65
C PHE A 358 -0.20 6.74 9.38
N HIS A 359 0.05 7.88 8.80
CA HIS A 359 -0.41 9.17 9.31
C HIS A 359 -1.78 9.54 8.69
N THR A 360 -2.78 9.79 9.52
CA THR A 360 -4.17 10.05 9.08
C THR A 360 -4.65 11.46 9.39
N GLY A 361 -3.75 12.43 9.33
CA GLY A 361 -4.04 13.84 9.62
C GLY A 361 -3.82 14.20 11.08
N ASN A 362 -4.52 13.59 12.02
CA ASN A 362 -4.40 13.87 13.46
C ASN A 362 -4.06 12.64 14.31
N GLN A 363 -3.79 11.51 13.66
CA GLN A 363 -3.46 10.26 14.35
C GLN A 363 -2.40 9.49 13.58
N LEU A 364 -1.56 8.79 14.33
CA LEU A 364 -0.63 7.80 13.82
C LEU A 364 -1.21 6.42 14.09
N LEU A 365 -1.47 5.67 13.02
CA LEU A 365 -1.89 4.28 13.09
C LEU A 365 -0.71 3.36 12.80
N GLY A 366 -0.72 2.16 13.35
CA GLY A 366 0.39 1.24 13.14
C GLY A 366 0.02 -0.23 13.27
N ILE A 367 0.86 -1.04 12.63
CA ILE A 367 0.88 -2.50 12.72
C ILE A 367 2.34 -2.90 12.95
N PRO A 368 2.65 -3.88 13.81
CA PRO A 368 4.00 -4.43 13.89
C PRO A 368 4.49 -4.92 12.51
N GLN A 369 5.77 -4.72 12.24
CA GLN A 369 6.38 -5.11 10.97
C GLN A 369 6.14 -6.58 10.66
N ASP A 370 5.85 -6.89 9.38
CA ASP A 370 5.52 -8.23 8.87
C ASP A 370 4.22 -8.83 9.44
N ARG A 371 3.32 -8.00 10.02
CA ARG A 371 2.04 -8.47 10.59
C ARG A 371 0.80 -7.92 9.88
N ILE A 372 0.92 -7.42 8.67
CA ILE A 372 -0.28 -7.00 7.91
C ILE A 372 -1.23 -8.18 7.75
N SER A 373 -0.69 -9.35 7.41
CA SER A 373 -1.47 -10.56 7.16
C SER A 373 -0.85 -11.80 7.81
N PHE A 374 -1.66 -12.84 7.94
CA PHE A 374 -1.23 -14.10 8.54
C PHE A 374 -1.98 -15.30 7.95
N VAL A 375 -1.40 -16.49 8.11
CA VAL A 375 -2.09 -17.77 8.04
C VAL A 375 -2.32 -18.29 9.43
N GLY A 376 -3.53 -18.73 9.74
CA GLY A 376 -3.89 -19.24 11.06
C GLY A 376 -4.81 -20.45 11.01
N SER A 377 -5.07 -21.04 12.17
CA SER A 377 -6.08 -22.06 12.35
C SER A 377 -6.61 -22.08 13.77
N ARG A 378 -7.93 -22.30 13.92
CA ARG A 378 -8.59 -22.53 15.22
C ARG A 378 -8.55 -23.99 15.66
N ALA A 379 -8.23 -24.90 14.74
CA ALA A 379 -8.13 -26.35 14.98
C ALA A 379 -6.77 -26.85 14.51
N ASN A 380 -6.53 -28.16 14.58
CA ASN A 380 -5.31 -28.73 14.01
C ASN A 380 -5.26 -28.48 12.50
N ALA A 381 -4.17 -27.94 12.05
CA ALA A 381 -3.90 -27.74 10.63
C ALA A 381 -2.40 -27.84 10.37
N GLU A 382 -2.04 -28.05 9.11
CA GLU A 382 -0.66 -28.06 8.66
C GLU A 382 -0.53 -27.48 7.26
N PHE A 383 0.67 -26.98 6.96
CA PHE A 383 1.08 -26.56 5.62
C PHE A 383 2.60 -26.55 5.49
N SER A 384 3.08 -26.48 4.26
CA SER A 384 4.49 -26.29 3.97
C SER A 384 4.73 -24.98 3.21
N THR A 385 5.94 -24.45 3.29
CA THR A 385 6.38 -23.36 2.42
C THR A 385 6.73 -23.87 1.03
N ALA A 386 6.83 -22.98 0.05
CA ALA A 386 7.60 -23.24 -1.16
C ALA A 386 9.06 -23.56 -0.80
N PRO A 387 9.78 -24.31 -1.65
CA PRO A 387 11.20 -24.58 -1.41
C PRO A 387 11.99 -23.26 -1.53
N PHE A 388 13.00 -23.12 -0.66
CA PHE A 388 13.93 -21.99 -0.69
C PHE A 388 15.33 -22.43 -0.29
N ALA A 389 16.35 -21.71 -0.75
CA ALA A 389 17.73 -21.95 -0.33
C ALA A 389 17.92 -21.45 1.11
N MET A 390 18.39 -22.34 2.00
CA MET A 390 18.63 -21.99 3.40
C MET A 390 19.78 -20.97 3.50
N PRO A 391 19.54 -19.77 4.10
CA PRO A 391 20.55 -18.75 4.28
C PRO A 391 21.61 -19.15 5.32
N LYS A 392 22.69 -18.38 5.41
CA LYS A 392 23.71 -18.55 6.44
C LYS A 392 23.26 -18.07 7.82
N ALA A 393 22.22 -17.26 7.89
CA ALA A 393 21.67 -16.74 9.13
C ALA A 393 20.61 -17.66 9.73
N ASP A 394 20.35 -17.51 11.02
CA ASP A 394 19.28 -18.22 11.72
C ASP A 394 17.91 -17.77 11.19
N LEU A 395 16.96 -18.71 11.18
CA LEU A 395 15.56 -18.38 10.89
C LEU A 395 14.85 -17.88 12.15
N GLN A 396 14.04 -16.86 11.96
CA GLN A 396 13.16 -16.28 12.96
C GLN A 396 11.72 -16.40 12.51
N LEU A 397 10.83 -16.67 13.44
CA LEU A 397 9.39 -16.76 13.22
C LEU A 397 8.69 -15.55 13.83
N ASN A 398 7.81 -14.93 13.05
CA ASN A 398 6.82 -13.98 13.53
C ASN A 398 5.51 -14.74 13.72
N ALA A 399 5.10 -14.96 14.98
CA ALA A 399 3.91 -15.76 15.29
C ALA A 399 3.23 -15.28 16.57
N ALA A 400 1.92 -15.54 16.64
CA ALA A 400 1.12 -15.40 17.85
C ALA A 400 0.47 -16.75 18.20
N VAL A 401 0.81 -17.28 19.37
CA VAL A 401 0.25 -18.49 19.97
C VAL A 401 -0.32 -18.11 21.33
N PRO A 402 -1.64 -17.88 21.45
CA PRO A 402 -2.24 -17.37 22.66
C PRO A 402 -2.12 -18.35 23.83
N ALA A 403 -2.13 -17.81 25.03
CA ALA A 403 -2.32 -18.60 26.22
C ALA A 403 -3.71 -19.27 26.22
N PRO A 404 -3.89 -20.43 26.87
CA PRO A 404 -5.20 -21.05 26.96
C PRO A 404 -6.16 -20.15 27.73
N GLU A 405 -7.37 -19.95 27.21
CA GLU A 405 -8.41 -19.13 27.85
C GLU A 405 -8.81 -19.64 29.24
N ARG A 406 -8.58 -20.90 29.51
CA ARG A 406 -8.86 -21.55 30.81
C ARG A 406 -7.67 -22.37 31.27
N PRO A 407 -7.29 -22.32 32.54
CA PRO A 407 -6.12 -23.04 33.07
C PRO A 407 -6.12 -24.56 32.87
N PHE A 408 -7.30 -25.15 32.63
CA PHE A 408 -7.50 -26.57 32.46
C PHE A 408 -7.98 -26.95 31.05
N ALA A 409 -7.80 -26.05 30.05
CA ALA A 409 -8.16 -26.39 28.69
C ALA A 409 -7.34 -27.60 28.22
N LYS A 410 -8.01 -28.71 27.89
CA LYS A 410 -7.36 -29.94 27.38
C LYS A 410 -6.68 -29.74 26.03
N GLN A 411 -6.88 -28.60 25.42
CA GLN A 411 -6.41 -28.31 24.07
C GLN A 411 -5.55 -27.05 24.11
N GLN A 412 -4.25 -27.22 24.10
CA GLN A 412 -3.30 -26.12 24.07
C GLN A 412 -3.11 -25.59 22.64
N ALA A 413 -2.95 -24.27 22.50
CA ALA A 413 -2.47 -23.65 21.29
C ALA A 413 -0.99 -23.98 21.08
N TYR A 414 -0.57 -24.18 19.84
CA TYR A 414 0.83 -24.48 19.51
C TYR A 414 1.15 -24.14 18.05
N VAL A 415 2.43 -23.95 17.80
CA VAL A 415 3.07 -24.06 16.49
C VAL A 415 4.23 -25.04 16.63
N MET A 416 4.30 -26.04 15.75
CA MET A 416 5.48 -26.88 15.60
C MET A 416 6.04 -26.72 14.21
N VAL A 417 7.37 -26.72 14.09
CA VAL A 417 8.05 -26.48 12.82
C VAL A 417 9.02 -27.61 12.53
N GLY A 418 8.83 -28.30 11.41
CA GLY A 418 9.78 -29.27 10.86
C GLY A 418 10.50 -28.73 9.64
N ILE A 419 11.69 -29.22 9.35
CA ILE A 419 12.39 -28.96 8.10
C ILE A 419 12.29 -30.18 7.20
N LEU A 420 11.86 -29.95 5.96
CA LEU A 420 11.86 -30.96 4.90
C LEU A 420 12.98 -30.64 3.91
N ASP A 421 13.54 -31.67 3.31
CA ASP A 421 14.44 -31.56 2.15
C ASP A 421 13.65 -31.26 0.85
N ASP A 422 14.35 -31.22 -0.26
CA ASP A 422 13.78 -30.99 -1.59
C ASP A 422 12.83 -32.12 -2.04
N GLN A 423 12.99 -33.33 -1.50
CA GLN A 423 12.11 -34.49 -1.73
C GLN A 423 10.87 -34.51 -0.82
N GLY A 424 10.78 -33.57 0.13
CA GLY A 424 9.66 -33.51 1.08
C GLY A 424 9.82 -34.46 2.28
N THR A 425 11.04 -35.02 2.50
CA THR A 425 11.35 -35.86 3.63
C THR A 425 11.86 -35.01 4.80
N VAL A 426 11.45 -35.36 6.03
CA VAL A 426 11.92 -34.67 7.23
C VAL A 426 13.43 -34.83 7.36
N VAL A 427 14.15 -33.74 7.50
CA VAL A 427 15.60 -33.75 7.71
C VAL A 427 15.88 -34.26 9.13
N PRO A 428 16.72 -35.32 9.30
CA PRO A 428 17.03 -35.89 10.62
C PRO A 428 17.59 -34.84 11.58
N GLY A 429 17.00 -34.74 12.76
CA GLY A 429 17.34 -33.77 13.80
C GLY A 429 16.52 -32.46 13.71
N PHE A 430 15.68 -32.32 12.69
CA PHE A 430 14.78 -31.16 12.48
C PHE A 430 13.31 -31.58 12.45
N GLU A 431 12.96 -32.60 13.22
CA GLU A 431 11.60 -33.08 13.38
C GLU A 431 10.73 -32.01 14.08
N PRO A 432 9.42 -31.92 13.77
CA PRO A 432 8.56 -30.87 14.28
C PRO A 432 8.38 -30.88 15.80
N ASP A 433 8.45 -32.05 16.45
CA ASP A 433 8.36 -32.21 17.90
C ASP A 433 9.57 -31.63 18.65
N LYS A 434 10.67 -31.35 17.97
CA LYS A 434 11.86 -30.68 18.52
C LYS A 434 11.80 -29.16 18.48
N CYS A 435 10.85 -28.58 17.71
CA CYS A 435 10.63 -27.14 17.63
C CYS A 435 9.15 -26.83 17.91
N VAL A 436 8.83 -26.72 19.21
CA VAL A 436 7.45 -26.51 19.70
C VAL A 436 7.37 -25.15 20.38
N LEU A 437 6.46 -24.31 19.88
CA LEU A 437 6.23 -22.94 20.34
C LEU A 437 4.84 -22.86 20.98
N GLN A 438 4.78 -22.33 22.20
CA GLN A 438 3.56 -22.16 22.98
C GLN A 438 3.61 -20.84 23.75
N ILE A 439 2.48 -20.19 23.90
CA ILE A 439 2.33 -18.94 24.67
C ILE A 439 3.38 -17.91 24.26
N VAL A 440 3.40 -17.60 22.95
CA VAL A 440 4.30 -16.60 22.38
C VAL A 440 3.52 -15.60 21.57
N ASP A 441 3.96 -14.35 21.59
CA ASP A 441 3.53 -13.28 20.68
C ASP A 441 4.77 -12.43 20.38
N GLN A 442 5.55 -12.88 19.39
CA GLN A 442 6.85 -12.27 19.08
C GLN A 442 7.04 -12.16 17.57
N ILE A 443 7.79 -11.16 17.16
CA ILE A 443 8.09 -10.86 15.76
C ILE A 443 9.42 -11.47 15.27
N ASP A 444 10.28 -11.89 16.18
CA ASP A 444 11.67 -12.33 15.91
C ASP A 444 12.05 -13.59 16.73
N LEU A 445 11.10 -14.49 16.91
CA LEU A 445 11.29 -15.70 17.67
C LEU A 445 12.27 -16.65 16.96
N PRO A 446 13.45 -16.97 17.56
CA PRO A 446 14.41 -17.88 16.93
C PRO A 446 13.83 -19.30 16.77
N LEU A 447 13.91 -19.87 15.57
CA LEU A 447 13.56 -21.27 15.35
C LEU A 447 14.74 -22.16 15.79
N ARG A 448 14.47 -23.06 16.75
CA ARG A 448 15.43 -24.01 17.29
C ARG A 448 14.84 -25.43 17.39
N TRP A 449 15.62 -26.42 17.01
CA TRP A 449 15.29 -27.85 17.13
C TRP A 449 16.17 -28.46 18.22
N GLY A 450 15.74 -28.30 19.49
CA GLY A 450 16.63 -28.50 20.62
C GLY A 450 17.80 -27.51 20.55
N ASP A 451 19.03 -28.04 20.57
CA ASP A 451 20.25 -27.24 20.47
C ASP A 451 20.63 -26.86 19.01
N ARG A 452 19.91 -27.38 18.03
CA ARG A 452 20.24 -27.21 16.61
C ARG A 452 19.59 -25.96 16.02
N SER A 453 20.27 -25.42 15.01
CA SER A 453 19.82 -24.29 14.22
C SER A 453 19.72 -24.63 12.74
N ALA A 454 18.71 -24.09 12.05
CA ALA A 454 18.54 -24.27 10.60
C ALA A 454 19.78 -23.83 9.78
N ARG A 455 20.62 -22.91 10.28
CA ARG A 455 21.87 -22.49 9.61
C ARG A 455 22.84 -23.65 9.31
N GLU A 456 22.72 -24.79 10.03
CA GLU A 456 23.50 -26.00 9.75
C GLU A 456 23.20 -26.59 8.36
N LEU A 457 22.06 -26.22 7.80
CA LEU A 457 21.60 -26.60 6.45
C LEU A 457 21.87 -25.52 5.39
N SER A 458 22.70 -24.53 5.71
CA SER A 458 23.01 -23.42 4.80
C SER A 458 23.38 -23.90 3.39
N GLY A 459 22.80 -23.27 2.38
CA GLY A 459 23.00 -23.60 0.96
C GLY A 459 22.16 -24.78 0.45
N ARG A 460 21.50 -25.55 1.32
CA ARG A 460 20.58 -26.61 0.90
C ARG A 460 19.22 -26.01 0.56
N THR A 461 18.54 -26.58 -0.41
CA THR A 461 17.12 -26.30 -0.67
C THR A 461 16.29 -27.04 0.37
N ILE A 462 15.48 -26.30 1.10
CA ILE A 462 14.61 -26.82 2.15
C ILE A 462 13.19 -26.25 2.02
N ARG A 463 12.28 -26.86 2.77
CA ARG A 463 10.92 -26.33 3.05
C ARG A 463 10.71 -26.33 4.55
N LEU A 464 9.94 -25.40 5.06
CA LEU A 464 9.41 -25.48 6.43
C LEU A 464 8.04 -26.13 6.38
N ARG A 465 7.77 -27.04 7.29
CA ARG A 465 6.45 -27.62 7.52
C ARG A 465 5.94 -27.19 8.88
N PHE A 466 4.81 -26.52 8.86
CA PHE A 466 4.15 -26.00 10.04
C PHE A 466 2.99 -26.91 10.44
N TYR A 467 2.90 -27.19 11.73
CA TYR A 467 1.74 -27.79 12.38
C TYR A 467 1.26 -26.79 13.41
N LEU A 468 -0.01 -26.39 13.33
CA LEU A 468 -0.53 -25.32 14.17
C LEU A 468 -1.93 -25.63 14.68
N ARG A 469 -2.22 -25.05 15.85
CA ARG A 469 -3.53 -25.07 16.47
C ARG A 469 -3.74 -23.79 17.25
N SER A 470 -4.88 -23.11 17.03
CA SER A 470 -5.24 -21.85 17.67
C SER A 470 -4.07 -20.84 17.65
N ALA A 471 -3.43 -20.70 16.50
CA ALA A 471 -2.23 -19.90 16.32
C ALA A 471 -2.24 -19.18 14.98
N ASN A 472 -1.51 -18.07 14.91
CA ASN A 472 -1.29 -17.29 13.70
C ASN A 472 0.20 -17.21 13.38
N ILE A 473 0.54 -17.40 12.13
CA ILE A 473 1.89 -17.28 11.58
C ILE A 473 1.89 -16.15 10.57
N TYR A 474 2.74 -15.14 10.80
CA TYR A 474 2.81 -13.93 9.98
C TYR A 474 3.96 -14.00 8.97
N ALA A 475 5.15 -14.34 9.43
CA ALA A 475 6.34 -14.37 8.58
C ALA A 475 7.43 -15.31 9.10
N VAL A 476 8.31 -15.73 8.18
CA VAL A 476 9.63 -16.28 8.51
C VAL A 476 10.68 -15.36 7.90
N THR A 477 11.68 -14.99 8.70
CA THR A 477 12.78 -14.14 8.24
C THR A 477 14.13 -14.76 8.59
N SER A 478 15.19 -14.40 7.90
CA SER A 478 16.57 -14.75 8.27
C SER A 478 17.35 -13.50 8.67
N GLY A 479 18.28 -13.68 9.60
CA GLY A 479 19.13 -12.59 10.10
C GLY A 479 18.42 -11.70 11.14
N THR A 480 19.22 -10.88 11.82
CA THR A 480 18.68 -9.85 12.71
C THR A 480 18.01 -8.76 11.89
N ARG A 481 16.78 -8.42 12.23
CA ARG A 481 16.20 -7.16 11.74
C ARG A 481 17.17 -6.05 12.13
N GLY A 482 17.60 -5.27 11.16
CA GLY A 482 18.34 -4.07 11.48
C GLY A 482 17.48 -3.24 12.43
N VAL A 483 17.85 -3.21 13.70
CA VAL A 483 17.37 -2.19 14.61
C VAL A 483 17.93 -0.92 14.02
N HIS A 484 17.10 -0.09 13.42
CA HIS A 484 17.47 1.27 13.14
C HIS A 484 17.76 1.87 14.51
N ALA A 485 19.05 1.95 14.85
CA ALA A 485 19.50 2.68 16.01
C ALA A 485 18.94 4.10 15.87
N GLY A 486 18.14 4.50 16.85
CA GLY A 486 17.47 5.78 16.89
C GLY A 486 18.44 6.97 16.87
#